data_ac72009e894a3c756b80106f47908ffe
#
_entry.id   ac72009e894a3c756b80106f47908ffe
#
_cell.length_a   1.000
_cell.length_b   1.000
_cell.length_c   1.000
_cell.angle_alpha   90.00
_cell.angle_beta   90.00
_cell.angle_gamma   90.00
#
_symmetry.space_group_name_H-M   'P 1'
#
loop_
_entity.id
_entity.type
_entity.pdbx_description
1 polymer ?
#
loop_
_entity_poly.entity_id
_entity_poly.type
_entity_poly.pdbx_seq_one_letter_code
_entity_poly.pdbx_strand_id
1 'polypeptide(L)'
;MTDETACTETKKTPPLPDGAYLLKEVELTEKGQVSVQLRDQLKIYTNNRFMFAFVHPEYGIDVGAGIATWKNGVMTEEPRVNQKGAVNGLTFDIDIKHTLAGFSQTLLGMTYEDGRCLDMVESWVRTSNTTSLFDGLWQLKEANRVKTKIIGGGHFICLETVYKEGISDAAFWFGTCTFNNDAEGLETVLSSSNQKYIGTHQTLKVALTDDENFSQSIILDGAVVIEFFQRI
;
A
#
# COMPACT_ATOMS: atom_id res chain seq x y z
N MET A 1 -38.23 34.72 -24.80
CA MET A 1 -37.88 33.98 -23.59
C MET A 1 -36.96 32.85 -24.04
N THR A 2 -35.65 33.09 -23.93
CA THR A 2 -34.63 32.11 -24.28
C THR A 2 -34.19 31.47 -22.97
N ASP A 3 -34.53 30.19 -22.83
CA ASP A 3 -34.18 29.38 -21.68
C ASP A 3 -32.70 28.97 -21.83
N GLU A 4 -31.80 29.69 -21.12
CA GLU A 4 -30.40 29.32 -21.00
C GLU A 4 -30.30 28.19 -19.97
N THR A 5 -30.34 26.95 -20.44
CA THR A 5 -29.95 25.79 -19.63
C THR A 5 -28.44 25.84 -19.40
N ALA A 6 -28.05 26.40 -18.27
CA ALA A 6 -26.65 26.34 -17.81
C ALA A 6 -26.23 24.89 -17.62
N CYS A 7 -25.46 24.39 -18.58
CA CYS A 7 -24.77 23.12 -18.45
C CYS A 7 -23.68 23.26 -17.34
N THR A 8 -23.98 22.81 -16.13
CA THR A 8 -23.00 22.73 -15.07
C THR A 8 -22.00 21.64 -15.44
N GLU A 9 -20.84 22.05 -15.99
CA GLU A 9 -19.69 21.18 -16.12
C GLU A 9 -19.32 20.65 -14.71
N THR A 10 -19.62 19.40 -14.46
CA THR A 10 -19.11 18.71 -13.27
C THR A 10 -17.59 18.70 -13.36
N LYS A 11 -16.91 19.53 -12.57
CA LYS A 11 -15.46 19.50 -12.43
C LYS A 11 -15.06 18.08 -12.05
N LYS A 12 -14.46 17.34 -12.97
CA LYS A 12 -13.92 16.00 -12.69
C LYS A 12 -12.84 16.11 -11.63
N THR A 13 -12.96 15.33 -10.57
CA THR A 13 -11.94 15.21 -9.54
C THR A 13 -10.64 14.74 -10.22
N PRO A 14 -9.50 15.43 -10.00
CA PRO A 14 -8.23 15.00 -10.57
C PRO A 14 -7.77 13.66 -9.98
N PRO A 15 -6.89 12.92 -10.67
CA PRO A 15 -6.30 11.69 -10.13
C PRO A 15 -5.58 11.95 -8.81
N LEU A 16 -5.55 10.93 -7.95
CA LEU A 16 -4.74 10.98 -6.74
C LEU A 16 -3.26 10.95 -7.14
N PRO A 17 -2.44 11.89 -6.65
CA PRO A 17 -1.01 11.88 -6.96
C PRO A 17 -0.28 10.68 -6.36
N ASP A 18 0.72 10.17 -7.06
CA ASP A 18 1.67 9.21 -6.50
C ASP A 18 2.31 9.76 -5.23
N GLY A 19 2.56 8.88 -4.26
CA GLY A 19 3.14 9.25 -2.97
C GLY A 19 2.81 8.26 -1.86
N ALA A 20 3.33 8.57 -0.68
CA ALA A 20 3.07 7.85 0.55
C ALA A 20 2.09 8.62 1.44
N TYR A 21 1.16 7.91 2.04
CA TYR A 21 0.06 8.45 2.83
C TYR A 21 -0.08 7.69 4.13
N LEU A 22 -0.09 8.40 5.26
CA LEU A 22 -0.41 7.83 6.56
C LEU A 22 -1.89 8.03 6.88
N LEU A 23 -2.52 7.01 7.42
CA LEU A 23 -3.88 7.10 7.91
C LEU A 23 -3.91 8.00 9.14
N LYS A 24 -4.78 8.99 9.11
CA LYS A 24 -5.05 9.85 10.26
C LYS A 24 -6.10 9.25 11.17
N GLU A 25 -7.20 8.79 10.57
CA GLU A 25 -8.32 8.20 11.27
C GLU A 25 -9.19 7.40 10.30
N VAL A 26 -9.91 6.42 10.82
CA VAL A 26 -10.97 5.74 10.10
C VAL A 26 -12.28 5.85 10.89
N GLU A 27 -13.32 6.28 10.20
CA GLU A 27 -14.69 6.28 10.70
C GLU A 27 -15.42 5.06 10.15
N LEU A 28 -15.98 4.25 11.03
CA LEU A 28 -16.77 3.06 10.69
C LEU A 28 -18.22 3.30 11.08
N THR A 29 -19.13 3.07 10.14
CA THR A 29 -20.58 3.12 10.38
C THR A 29 -21.19 1.74 10.23
N GLU A 30 -21.63 1.15 11.33
CA GLU A 30 -22.32 -0.13 11.36
C GLU A 30 -23.72 0.06 11.96
N LYS A 31 -24.77 -0.32 11.21
CA LYS A 31 -26.18 -0.21 11.65
C LYS A 31 -26.55 1.18 12.18
N GLY A 32 -25.96 2.25 11.56
CA GLY A 32 -26.19 3.64 11.96
C GLY A 32 -25.39 4.10 13.19
N GLN A 33 -24.56 3.25 13.77
CA GLN A 33 -23.63 3.63 14.85
C GLN A 33 -22.28 3.96 14.25
N VAL A 34 -21.72 5.08 14.66
CA VAL A 34 -20.42 5.58 14.20
C VAL A 34 -19.36 5.32 15.25
N SER A 35 -18.24 4.78 14.85
CA SER A 35 -17.03 4.64 15.68
C SER A 35 -15.81 5.17 14.93
N VAL A 36 -14.87 5.76 15.66
CA VAL A 36 -13.60 6.25 15.10
C VAL A 36 -12.46 5.41 15.65
N GLN A 37 -11.59 4.98 14.76
CA GLN A 37 -10.40 4.20 15.10
C GLN A 37 -9.15 4.92 14.61
N LEU A 38 -8.08 4.85 15.40
CA LEU A 38 -6.74 5.22 14.98
C LEU A 38 -5.98 3.93 14.63
N ARG A 39 -5.33 3.91 13.47
CA ARG A 39 -4.55 2.78 13.01
C ARG A 39 -3.18 3.27 12.55
N ASP A 40 -2.14 2.54 12.89
CA ASP A 40 -0.82 2.75 12.34
C ASP A 40 -0.76 2.07 10.97
N GLN A 41 -1.16 2.82 9.94
CA GLN A 41 -1.37 2.31 8.59
C GLN A 41 -0.71 3.23 7.57
N LEU A 42 0.09 2.64 6.69
CA LEU A 42 0.68 3.31 5.53
C LEU A 42 0.01 2.80 4.25
N LYS A 43 -0.21 3.71 3.30
CA LYS A 43 -0.65 3.42 1.94
C LYS A 43 0.26 4.13 0.95
N ILE A 44 0.71 3.43 -0.07
CA ILE A 44 1.55 3.98 -1.13
C ILE A 44 0.82 3.79 -2.46
N TYR A 45 0.81 4.87 -3.26
CA TYR A 45 0.42 4.83 -4.67
C TYR A 45 1.63 5.20 -5.53
N THR A 46 1.91 4.42 -6.54
CA THR A 46 2.99 4.67 -7.51
C THR A 46 2.75 3.92 -8.81
N ASN A 47 2.87 4.61 -9.96
CA ASN A 47 2.79 3.98 -11.29
C ASN A 47 1.54 3.09 -11.49
N ASN A 48 0.35 3.57 -11.11
CA ASN A 48 -0.91 2.80 -11.13
C ASN A 48 -0.88 1.53 -10.27
N ARG A 49 -0.08 1.49 -9.24
CA ARG A 49 -0.02 0.44 -8.23
C ARG A 49 -0.33 1.01 -6.86
N PHE A 50 -0.82 0.15 -6.00
CA PHE A 50 -1.00 0.50 -4.58
C PHE A 50 -0.58 -0.65 -3.67
N MET A 51 -0.27 -0.30 -2.45
CA MET A 51 -0.15 -1.22 -1.34
C MET A 51 -0.47 -0.49 -0.04
N PHE A 52 -1.18 -1.16 0.85
CA PHE A 52 -1.37 -0.72 2.23
C PHE A 52 -1.02 -1.84 3.20
N ALA A 53 -0.68 -1.48 4.45
CA ALA A 53 -0.42 -2.44 5.50
C ALA A 53 -0.71 -1.86 6.88
N PHE A 54 -1.31 -2.68 7.75
CA PHE A 54 -1.51 -2.39 9.18
C PHE A 54 -1.80 -3.67 9.97
N VAL A 55 -1.85 -3.55 11.30
CA VAL A 55 -2.35 -4.62 12.18
C VAL A 55 -3.78 -4.27 12.59
N HIS A 56 -4.73 -5.05 12.07
CA HIS A 56 -6.13 -4.92 12.48
C HIS A 56 -6.29 -5.46 13.90
N PRO A 57 -6.98 -4.74 14.81
CA PRO A 57 -7.09 -5.15 16.23
C PRO A 57 -7.77 -6.51 16.45
N GLU A 58 -8.66 -6.91 15.54
CA GLU A 58 -9.42 -8.16 15.66
C GLU A 58 -8.88 -9.26 14.75
N TYR A 59 -8.42 -8.93 13.53
CA TYR A 59 -8.08 -9.90 12.49
C TYR A 59 -6.56 -10.06 12.27
N GLY A 60 -5.73 -9.27 12.98
CA GLY A 60 -4.28 -9.32 12.84
C GLY A 60 -3.80 -8.59 11.59
N ILE A 61 -2.87 -9.21 10.85
CA ILE A 61 -2.26 -8.60 9.68
C ILE A 61 -3.29 -8.34 8.58
N ASP A 62 -3.36 -7.10 8.12
CA ASP A 62 -4.18 -6.70 6.98
C ASP A 62 -3.30 -5.93 5.97
N VAL A 63 -3.09 -6.54 4.83
CA VAL A 63 -2.24 -6.03 3.75
C VAL A 63 -2.94 -6.27 2.42
N GLY A 64 -2.98 -5.25 1.58
CA GLY A 64 -3.45 -5.36 0.21
C GLY A 64 -2.49 -4.68 -0.75
N ALA A 65 -2.19 -5.33 -1.87
CA ALA A 65 -1.37 -4.78 -2.94
C ALA A 65 -1.96 -5.13 -4.30
N GLY A 66 -1.87 -4.21 -5.27
CA GLY A 66 -2.41 -4.45 -6.59
C GLY A 66 -2.40 -3.22 -7.49
N ILE A 67 -3.42 -3.16 -8.35
CA ILE A 67 -3.58 -2.13 -9.37
C ILE A 67 -4.53 -1.05 -8.86
N ALA A 68 -4.13 0.20 -9.04
CA ALA A 68 -4.97 1.36 -8.81
C ALA A 68 -5.18 2.10 -10.12
N THR A 69 -6.42 2.25 -10.57
CA THR A 69 -6.74 2.93 -11.82
C THR A 69 -7.67 4.10 -11.59
N TRP A 70 -7.42 5.20 -12.31
CA TRP A 70 -8.28 6.38 -12.31
C TRP A 70 -8.94 6.52 -13.67
N LYS A 71 -10.25 6.33 -13.72
CA LYS A 71 -11.01 6.43 -14.95
C LYS A 71 -12.32 7.19 -14.74
N ASN A 72 -12.56 8.19 -15.56
CA ASN A 72 -13.81 8.98 -15.52
C ASN A 72 -14.13 9.62 -14.15
N GLY A 73 -13.12 9.91 -13.32
CA GLY A 73 -13.30 10.49 -11.99
C GLY A 73 -13.53 9.47 -10.87
N VAL A 74 -13.43 8.18 -11.17
CA VAL A 74 -13.54 7.09 -10.20
C VAL A 74 -12.17 6.45 -10.02
N MET A 75 -11.79 6.23 -8.77
CA MET A 75 -10.64 5.40 -8.39
C MET A 75 -11.11 3.97 -8.21
N THR A 76 -10.44 3.03 -8.89
CA THR A 76 -10.69 1.60 -8.70
C THR A 76 -9.43 0.94 -8.19
N GLU A 77 -9.49 0.27 -7.05
CA GLU A 77 -8.44 -0.60 -6.53
C GLU A 77 -8.78 -2.06 -6.82
N GLU A 78 -7.82 -2.77 -7.40
CA GLU A 78 -7.90 -4.21 -7.68
C GLU A 78 -6.76 -4.91 -6.92
N PRO A 79 -7.00 -5.43 -5.70
CA PRO A 79 -6.01 -6.22 -4.98
C PRO A 79 -5.65 -7.48 -5.76
N ARG A 80 -4.36 -7.75 -5.87
CA ARG A 80 -3.77 -8.95 -6.51
C ARG A 80 -3.05 -9.84 -5.51
N VAL A 81 -2.65 -9.26 -4.37
CA VAL A 81 -1.94 -9.94 -3.29
C VAL A 81 -2.47 -9.44 -1.96
N ASN A 82 -2.63 -10.33 -1.00
CA ASN A 82 -2.85 -10.03 0.41
C ASN A 82 -2.00 -10.94 1.32
N GLN A 83 -2.16 -10.84 2.63
CA GLN A 83 -1.45 -11.67 3.60
C GLN A 83 -1.73 -13.19 3.49
N LYS A 84 -2.78 -13.59 2.80
CA LYS A 84 -3.12 -15.02 2.52
C LYS A 84 -2.55 -15.48 1.17
N GLY A 85 -1.99 -14.57 0.36
CA GLY A 85 -1.41 -14.84 -0.96
C GLY A 85 -2.09 -14.12 -2.11
N ALA A 86 -2.22 -14.79 -3.27
CA ALA A 86 -2.82 -14.18 -4.47
C ALA A 86 -4.33 -13.99 -4.32
N VAL A 87 -4.81 -12.85 -4.78
CA VAL A 87 -6.23 -12.47 -4.80
C VAL A 87 -6.68 -12.29 -6.24
N ASN A 88 -7.88 -12.79 -6.58
CA ASN A 88 -8.45 -12.66 -7.91
C ASN A 88 -9.90 -12.21 -7.85
N GLY A 89 -10.28 -11.34 -8.79
CA GLY A 89 -11.68 -10.94 -9.00
C GLY A 89 -12.27 -10.00 -7.95
N LEU A 90 -11.42 -9.40 -7.11
CA LEU A 90 -11.83 -8.41 -6.14
C LEU A 90 -11.52 -7.02 -6.67
N THR A 91 -12.51 -6.14 -6.67
CA THR A 91 -12.36 -4.73 -7.07
C THR A 91 -13.15 -3.84 -6.14
N PHE A 92 -12.61 -2.66 -5.86
CA PHE A 92 -13.27 -1.64 -5.06
C PHE A 92 -13.31 -0.33 -5.84
N ASP A 93 -14.51 0.18 -6.09
CA ASP A 93 -14.69 1.55 -6.55
C ASP A 93 -14.72 2.46 -5.33
N ILE A 94 -13.84 3.44 -5.33
CA ILE A 94 -13.55 4.27 -4.15
C ILE A 94 -13.91 5.72 -4.48
N ASP A 95 -14.76 6.31 -3.66
CA ASP A 95 -15.02 7.75 -3.72
C ASP A 95 -13.87 8.50 -3.02
N ILE A 96 -13.15 9.30 -3.79
CA ILE A 96 -12.00 10.09 -3.32
C ILE A 96 -12.38 11.57 -3.25
N LYS A 97 -12.12 12.18 -2.10
CA LYS A 97 -12.21 13.63 -1.89
C LYS A 97 -10.85 14.17 -1.52
N HIS A 98 -10.29 15.04 -2.36
CA HIS A 98 -9.02 15.71 -2.07
C HIS A 98 -9.15 16.68 -0.92
N THR A 99 -8.11 16.72 -0.07
CA THR A 99 -7.95 17.70 1.01
C THR A 99 -6.63 18.47 0.83
N LEU A 100 -6.40 19.51 1.62
CA LEU A 100 -5.13 20.23 1.59
C LEU A 100 -3.93 19.37 1.99
N ALA A 101 -4.14 18.39 2.88
CA ALA A 101 -3.07 17.55 3.42
C ALA A 101 -2.98 16.18 2.75
N GLY A 102 -3.96 15.78 1.93
CA GLY A 102 -4.02 14.46 1.32
C GLY A 102 -5.37 14.17 0.70
N PHE A 103 -6.11 13.17 1.20
CA PHE A 103 -7.44 12.81 0.71
C PHE A 103 -8.26 12.10 1.80
N SER A 104 -9.57 12.05 1.60
CA SER A 104 -10.42 11.06 2.24
C SER A 104 -10.95 10.09 1.18
N GLN A 105 -11.12 8.84 1.58
CA GLN A 105 -11.76 7.82 0.76
C GLN A 105 -12.95 7.21 1.48
N THR A 106 -13.99 6.88 0.70
CA THR A 106 -15.21 6.25 1.23
C THR A 106 -15.41 4.91 0.54
N LEU A 107 -15.59 3.87 1.34
CA LEU A 107 -15.98 2.53 0.91
C LEU A 107 -17.32 2.20 1.55
N LEU A 108 -18.33 1.94 0.72
CA LEU A 108 -19.69 1.65 1.18
C LEU A 108 -19.97 0.16 1.11
N GLY A 109 -20.72 -0.34 2.09
CA GLY A 109 -21.22 -1.71 2.12
C GLY A 109 -20.14 -2.78 2.18
N MET A 110 -19.01 -2.51 2.84
CA MET A 110 -17.96 -3.49 3.01
C MET A 110 -18.45 -4.66 3.86
N THR A 111 -18.38 -5.87 3.30
CA THR A 111 -18.78 -7.09 3.98
C THR A 111 -17.55 -7.84 4.45
N TYR A 112 -17.49 -8.12 5.75
CA TYR A 112 -16.44 -8.91 6.40
C TYR A 112 -16.76 -10.41 6.36
N GLU A 113 -15.76 -11.27 6.60
CA GLU A 113 -15.93 -12.74 6.61
C GLU A 113 -16.95 -13.23 7.65
N ASP A 114 -17.17 -12.47 8.73
CA ASP A 114 -18.15 -12.73 9.77
C ASP A 114 -19.58 -12.26 9.43
N GLY A 115 -19.77 -11.72 8.20
CA GLY A 115 -21.06 -11.22 7.71
C GLY A 115 -21.43 -9.81 8.15
N ARG A 116 -20.60 -9.10 8.92
CA ARG A 116 -20.81 -7.68 9.20
C ARG A 116 -20.71 -6.87 7.91
N CYS A 117 -21.61 -5.91 7.79
CA CYS A 117 -21.58 -4.94 6.70
C CYS A 117 -21.47 -3.55 7.29
N LEU A 118 -20.49 -2.77 6.82
CA LEU A 118 -20.25 -1.43 7.32
C LEU A 118 -19.79 -0.49 6.19
N ASP A 119 -20.00 0.79 6.42
CA ASP A 119 -19.42 1.86 5.63
C ASP A 119 -18.15 2.35 6.33
N MET A 120 -17.15 2.68 5.53
CA MET A 120 -15.85 3.13 6.01
C MET A 120 -15.44 4.44 5.35
N VAL A 121 -15.03 5.41 6.15
CA VAL A 121 -14.40 6.65 5.67
C VAL A 121 -13.01 6.74 6.27
N GLU A 122 -12.01 6.77 5.42
CA GLU A 122 -10.61 6.91 5.81
C GLU A 122 -10.08 8.30 5.47
N SER A 123 -9.40 8.92 6.40
CA SER A 123 -8.72 10.22 6.23
C SER A 123 -7.21 10.02 6.16
N TRP A 124 -6.62 10.38 5.02
CA TRP A 124 -5.21 10.15 4.72
C TRP A 124 -4.43 11.46 4.63
N VAL A 125 -3.24 11.47 5.22
CA VAL A 125 -2.31 12.59 5.14
C VAL A 125 -1.10 12.18 4.31
N ARG A 126 -0.78 12.97 3.29
CA ARG A 126 0.40 12.75 2.46
C ARG A 126 1.66 13.03 3.27
N THR A 127 2.56 12.06 3.36
CA THR A 127 3.83 12.21 4.06
C THR A 127 4.94 12.69 3.14
N SER A 128 4.95 12.17 1.91
CA SER A 128 6.01 12.49 0.94
C SER A 128 5.57 12.16 -0.49
N ASN A 129 6.22 12.81 -1.44
CA ASN A 129 6.11 12.55 -2.88
C ASN A 129 7.50 12.44 -3.54
N THR A 130 8.52 12.18 -2.76
CA THR A 130 9.87 11.94 -3.27
C THR A 130 9.84 10.75 -4.22
N THR A 131 10.47 10.89 -5.38
CA THR A 131 10.55 9.82 -6.39
C THR A 131 11.94 9.22 -6.44
N SER A 132 12.02 7.96 -6.84
CA SER A 132 13.26 7.24 -7.12
C SER A 132 13.11 6.36 -8.37
N LEU A 133 14.22 5.84 -8.89
CA LEU A 133 14.20 4.88 -9.99
C LEU A 133 13.58 3.53 -9.58
N PHE A 134 13.53 3.26 -8.27
CA PHE A 134 13.01 2.01 -7.72
C PHE A 134 11.51 2.07 -7.42
N ASP A 135 10.84 3.21 -7.68
CA ASP A 135 9.41 3.34 -7.43
C ASP A 135 8.61 2.34 -8.26
N GLY A 136 7.77 1.55 -7.58
CA GLY A 136 6.97 0.50 -8.21
C GLY A 136 6.51 -0.56 -7.23
N LEU A 137 5.71 -1.50 -7.73
CA LEU A 137 5.31 -2.71 -7.02
C LEU A 137 6.11 -3.90 -7.54
N TRP A 138 6.79 -4.57 -6.64
CA TRP A 138 7.81 -5.57 -6.93
C TRP A 138 7.49 -6.88 -6.21
N GLN A 139 7.85 -8.01 -6.81
CA GLN A 139 7.69 -9.31 -6.20
C GLN A 139 8.92 -10.20 -6.38
N LEU A 140 9.33 -10.85 -5.30
CA LEU A 140 10.28 -11.94 -5.29
C LEU A 140 9.50 -13.24 -5.04
N LYS A 141 9.76 -14.27 -5.83
CA LYS A 141 9.20 -15.61 -5.67
C LYS A 141 10.31 -16.64 -5.54
N GLU A 142 10.29 -17.36 -4.44
CA GLU A 142 11.12 -18.54 -4.21
C GLU A 142 10.23 -19.76 -3.94
N ALA A 143 10.81 -20.93 -3.82
CA ALA A 143 10.05 -22.18 -3.67
C ALA A 143 9.06 -22.16 -2.50
N ASN A 144 9.44 -21.54 -1.39
CA ASN A 144 8.64 -21.52 -0.15
C ASN A 144 8.43 -20.09 0.41
N ARG A 145 8.78 -19.06 -0.33
CA ARG A 145 8.70 -17.66 0.11
C ARG A 145 8.27 -16.75 -1.04
N VAL A 146 7.31 -15.87 -0.74
CA VAL A 146 6.95 -14.77 -1.62
C VAL A 146 7.12 -13.47 -0.84
N LYS A 147 7.82 -12.51 -1.43
CA LYS A 147 7.97 -11.18 -0.86
C LYS A 147 7.42 -10.17 -1.86
N THR A 148 6.43 -9.38 -1.44
CA THR A 148 5.85 -8.29 -2.23
C THR A 148 6.27 -6.98 -1.59
N LYS A 149 6.83 -6.08 -2.39
CA LYS A 149 7.37 -4.81 -1.92
C LYS A 149 6.91 -3.67 -2.83
N ILE A 150 6.35 -2.62 -2.25
CA ILE A 150 6.14 -1.36 -2.95
C ILE A 150 7.15 -0.34 -2.46
N ILE A 151 7.66 0.46 -3.40
CA ILE A 151 8.51 1.62 -3.12
C ILE A 151 7.85 2.81 -3.80
N GLY A 152 7.71 3.93 -3.08
CA GLY A 152 7.13 5.16 -3.61
C GLY A 152 6.99 6.23 -2.54
N GLY A 153 7.10 7.49 -2.94
CA GLY A 153 6.99 8.60 -2.00
C GLY A 153 8.07 8.60 -0.92
N GLY A 154 9.28 8.11 -1.17
CA GLY A 154 10.32 7.99 -0.15
C GLY A 154 9.99 7.02 0.99
N HIS A 155 9.04 6.10 0.76
CA HIS A 155 8.60 5.07 1.69
C HIS A 155 8.56 3.71 1.02
N PHE A 156 8.47 2.67 1.83
CA PHE A 156 8.27 1.31 1.37
C PHE A 156 7.28 0.57 2.27
N ILE A 157 6.61 -0.42 1.69
CA ILE A 157 5.87 -1.47 2.41
C ILE A 157 6.37 -2.81 1.88
N CYS A 158 6.62 -3.75 2.76
CA CYS A 158 7.03 -5.10 2.43
C CYS A 158 6.11 -6.10 3.12
N LEU A 159 5.56 -7.04 2.35
CA LEU A 159 4.86 -8.23 2.82
C LEU A 159 5.70 -9.45 2.47
N GLU A 160 6.00 -10.27 3.45
CA GLU A 160 6.65 -11.57 3.26
C GLU A 160 5.71 -12.67 3.70
N THR A 161 5.49 -13.65 2.82
CA THR A 161 4.71 -14.85 3.12
C THR A 161 5.60 -16.07 2.94
N VAL A 162 5.74 -16.87 4.01
CA VAL A 162 6.51 -18.10 4.02
C VAL A 162 5.54 -19.28 4.06
N TYR A 163 5.75 -20.25 3.18
CA TYR A 163 4.93 -21.47 3.08
C TYR A 163 5.70 -22.65 3.66
N LYS A 164 5.16 -23.29 4.68
CA LYS A 164 5.75 -24.45 5.33
C LYS A 164 4.68 -25.48 5.61
N GLU A 165 4.82 -26.68 5.05
CA GLU A 165 3.93 -27.82 5.30
C GLU A 165 2.43 -27.51 5.09
N GLY A 166 2.11 -26.67 4.09
CA GLY A 166 0.72 -26.27 3.78
C GLY A 166 0.18 -25.12 4.64
N ILE A 167 0.98 -24.59 5.56
CA ILE A 167 0.66 -23.42 6.37
C ILE A 167 1.39 -22.20 5.78
N SER A 168 0.69 -21.08 5.65
CA SER A 168 1.29 -19.80 5.32
C SER A 168 1.45 -18.95 6.58
N ASP A 169 2.64 -18.40 6.77
CA ASP A 169 2.95 -17.40 7.79
C ASP A 169 3.31 -16.09 7.10
N ALA A 170 2.64 -15.01 7.48
CA ALA A 170 2.81 -13.71 6.87
C ALA A 170 3.36 -12.69 7.87
N ALA A 171 4.28 -11.87 7.40
CA ALA A 171 4.79 -10.73 8.13
C ALA A 171 4.87 -9.52 7.21
N PHE A 172 4.64 -8.33 7.77
CA PHE A 172 4.87 -7.09 7.05
C PHE A 172 5.71 -6.12 7.87
N TRP A 173 6.35 -5.20 7.17
CA TRP A 173 6.97 -4.01 7.73
C TRP A 173 6.90 -2.87 6.72
N PHE A 174 6.82 -1.65 7.24
CA PHE A 174 6.86 -0.47 6.40
C PHE A 174 7.68 0.64 7.07
N GLY A 175 8.10 1.60 6.27
CA GLY A 175 8.87 2.72 6.77
C GLY A 175 9.32 3.66 5.66
N THR A 176 10.40 4.41 5.95
CA THR A 176 11.02 5.31 5.00
C THR A 176 12.15 4.63 4.26
N CYS A 177 12.37 5.03 3.01
CA CYS A 177 13.54 4.65 2.23
C CYS A 177 14.15 5.86 1.53
N THR A 178 15.48 5.88 1.49
CA THR A 178 16.25 6.85 0.72
C THR A 178 17.26 6.11 -0.15
N PHE A 179 17.51 6.60 -1.35
CA PHE A 179 18.49 6.03 -2.27
C PHE A 179 19.53 7.08 -2.64
N ASN A 180 20.81 6.71 -2.51
CA ASN A 180 21.94 7.55 -2.89
C ASN A 180 22.56 7.01 -4.16
N ASN A 181 22.70 7.87 -5.19
CA ASN A 181 23.39 7.56 -6.44
C ASN A 181 22.93 6.26 -7.11
N ASP A 182 21.65 5.90 -6.94
CA ASP A 182 21.00 4.71 -7.53
C ASP A 182 21.68 3.36 -7.25
N ALA A 183 22.55 3.31 -6.24
CA ALA A 183 23.33 2.12 -5.89
C ALA A 183 23.20 1.72 -4.41
N GLU A 184 22.90 2.67 -3.54
CA GLU A 184 22.78 2.42 -2.10
C GLU A 184 21.46 2.99 -1.59
N GLY A 185 20.80 2.23 -0.72
CA GLY A 185 19.58 2.62 -0.05
C GLY A 185 19.70 2.46 1.46
N LEU A 186 18.90 3.25 2.18
CA LEU A 186 18.68 3.11 3.61
C LEU A 186 17.18 2.96 3.83
N GLU A 187 16.78 1.85 4.43
CA GLU A 187 15.43 1.63 4.93
C GLU A 187 15.40 1.80 6.45
N THR A 188 14.38 2.50 6.94
CA THR A 188 14.09 2.63 8.37
C THR A 188 12.69 2.12 8.62
N VAL A 189 12.55 1.09 9.45
CA VAL A 189 11.26 0.48 9.77
C VAL A 189 10.53 1.33 10.80
N LEU A 190 9.36 1.83 10.44
CA LEU A 190 8.49 2.62 11.32
C LEU A 190 7.42 1.75 12.00
N SER A 191 6.90 0.74 11.28
CA SER A 191 5.91 -0.18 11.80
C SER A 191 6.09 -1.59 11.22
N SER A 192 5.67 -2.61 11.97
CA SER A 192 5.81 -4.01 11.58
C SER A 192 4.85 -4.89 12.37
N SER A 193 4.40 -5.99 11.76
CA SER A 193 3.71 -7.07 12.47
C SER A 193 4.61 -7.77 13.50
N ASN A 194 5.93 -7.61 13.41
CA ASN A 194 6.89 -8.09 14.39
C ASN A 194 7.61 -6.89 15.03
N GLN A 195 7.25 -6.60 16.29
CA GLN A 195 7.73 -5.43 17.02
C GLN A 195 9.26 -5.31 17.10
N LYS A 196 10.01 -6.42 17.04
CA LYS A 196 11.49 -6.38 17.08
C LYS A 196 12.12 -5.64 15.90
N TYR A 197 11.39 -5.46 14.79
CA TYR A 197 11.90 -4.74 13.63
C TYR A 197 11.67 -3.22 13.69
N ILE A 198 10.76 -2.76 14.55
CA ILE A 198 10.44 -1.34 14.65
C ILE A 198 11.66 -0.55 15.13
N GLY A 199 11.99 0.53 14.42
CA GLY A 199 13.16 1.37 14.68
C GLY A 199 14.48 0.82 14.11
N THR A 200 14.46 -0.35 13.46
CA THR A 200 15.66 -0.87 12.81
C THR A 200 15.99 -0.12 11.52
N HIS A 201 17.29 -0.12 11.19
CA HIS A 201 17.81 0.47 9.96
C HIS A 201 18.50 -0.62 9.14
N GLN A 202 18.22 -0.66 7.84
CA GLN A 202 18.84 -1.59 6.91
C GLN A 202 19.47 -0.82 5.75
N THR A 203 20.80 -0.93 5.62
CA THR A 203 21.50 -0.47 4.41
C THR A 203 21.33 -1.51 3.32
N LEU A 204 20.97 -1.05 2.14
CA LEU A 204 20.78 -1.85 0.94
C LEU A 204 21.83 -1.46 -0.09
N LYS A 205 22.35 -2.45 -0.83
CA LYS A 205 22.90 -2.17 -2.17
C LYS A 205 21.85 -2.57 -3.17
N VAL A 206 21.52 -1.66 -4.08
CA VAL A 206 20.44 -1.83 -5.04
C VAL A 206 20.96 -1.65 -6.47
N ALA A 207 20.39 -2.38 -7.40
CA ALA A 207 20.69 -2.23 -8.81
C ALA A 207 19.46 -2.55 -9.66
N LEU A 208 19.09 -1.66 -10.59
CA LEU A 208 18.16 -1.99 -11.66
C LEU A 208 18.90 -2.81 -12.70
N THR A 209 18.37 -3.97 -13.05
CA THR A 209 18.87 -4.77 -14.16
C THR A 209 18.26 -4.28 -15.47
N ASP A 210 16.99 -3.87 -15.40
CA ASP A 210 16.18 -3.26 -16.44
C ASP A 210 14.94 -2.61 -15.80
N ASP A 211 13.98 -2.12 -16.60
CA ASP A 211 12.77 -1.46 -16.11
C ASP A 211 11.82 -2.40 -15.33
N GLU A 212 11.98 -3.72 -15.50
CA GLU A 212 11.12 -4.75 -14.93
C GLU A 212 11.77 -5.53 -13.78
N ASN A 213 13.08 -5.35 -13.56
CA ASN A 213 13.82 -6.15 -12.59
C ASN A 213 14.80 -5.31 -11.79
N PHE A 214 14.83 -5.52 -10.48
CA PHE A 214 15.89 -5.00 -9.63
C PHE A 214 16.40 -6.05 -8.64
N SER A 215 17.64 -5.87 -8.20
CA SER A 215 18.22 -6.63 -7.10
C SER A 215 18.50 -5.73 -5.91
N GLN A 216 18.34 -6.29 -4.71
CA GLN A 216 18.87 -5.69 -3.49
C GLN A 216 19.74 -6.69 -2.76
N SER A 217 20.81 -6.22 -2.14
CA SER A 217 21.58 -7.02 -1.20
C SER A 217 21.55 -6.39 0.20
N ILE A 218 21.34 -7.24 1.19
CA ILE A 218 21.24 -6.90 2.61
C ILE A 218 22.19 -7.78 3.42
N ILE A 219 22.55 -7.34 4.61
CA ILE A 219 23.31 -8.16 5.56
C ILE A 219 22.33 -8.67 6.62
N LEU A 220 22.14 -9.97 6.69
CA LEU A 220 21.35 -10.65 7.71
C LEU A 220 22.26 -11.60 8.49
N ASP A 221 22.34 -11.44 9.80
CA ASP A 221 23.15 -12.27 10.70
C ASP A 221 24.62 -12.42 10.22
N GLY A 222 25.17 -11.34 9.63
CA GLY A 222 26.53 -11.30 9.11
C GLY A 222 26.71 -11.91 7.71
N ALA A 223 25.67 -12.48 7.12
CA ALA A 223 25.68 -13.02 5.77
C ALA A 223 25.09 -12.02 4.77
N VAL A 224 25.67 -11.93 3.58
CA VAL A 224 25.09 -11.16 2.46
C VAL A 224 23.99 -12.00 1.83
N VAL A 225 22.78 -11.47 1.81
CA VAL A 225 21.63 -12.04 1.11
C VAL A 225 21.32 -11.16 -0.08
N ILE A 226 21.17 -11.76 -1.26
CA ILE A 226 20.79 -11.06 -2.49
C ILE A 226 19.37 -11.48 -2.84
N GLU A 227 18.51 -10.52 -3.03
CA GLU A 227 17.12 -10.70 -3.39
C GLU A 227 16.88 -10.11 -4.79
N PHE A 228 16.21 -10.87 -5.66
CA PHE A 228 15.86 -10.47 -7.01
C PHE A 228 14.36 -10.26 -7.11
N PHE A 229 13.96 -9.08 -7.51
CA PHE A 229 12.57 -8.66 -7.62
C PHE A 229 12.19 -8.42 -9.06
N GLN A 230 10.98 -8.80 -9.42
CA GLN A 230 10.33 -8.51 -10.70
C GLN A 230 9.17 -7.54 -10.46
N ARG A 231 8.97 -6.61 -11.37
CA ARG A 231 7.83 -5.68 -11.36
C ARG A 231 6.52 -6.44 -11.62
N ILE A 232 5.45 -6.07 -10.91
CA ILE A 232 4.12 -6.69 -11.07
C ILE A 232 3.00 -5.65 -11.19
#